data_2186180fd900e6659546cfd2a8f122c6
#
_entry.id   2186180fd900e6659546cfd2a8f122c6
#
_cell.length_a   1.000
_cell.length_b   1.000
_cell.length_c   1.000
_cell.angle_alpha   90.00
_cell.angle_beta   90.00
_cell.angle_gamma   90.00
#
_symmetry.space_group_name_H-M   'P 1'
#
loop_
_entity.id
_entity.type
_entity.pdbx_description
1 polymer ?
#
loop_
_entity_poly.entity_id
_entity_poly.type
_entity_poly.pdbx_seq_one_letter_code
_entity_poly.pdbx_strand_id
1 'polypeptide(L)'
;MPGEKDLCQYELWIIDIEKKTANRVPADKWTDQYIQVIQPGEKGDKLFFQRFKRTWDEVDICVVNTETLEVKELIHEVDKPYRDYHMQNTVILNDGKDILFRSERTGWGHYYHYDGEGRLKNVITSGPWVAGQVAAIDTVGRTIYLYGFGREKGVDPYYYMLYKASIDKEGVTLLTPENAQHGASFLSSKRYFVDTYSRVDMEPKIVLKNNQGKVIMELAKPDTRRLKELGWRAPERFTVKAADGLTDIYGIMWKPADFDSTKVYPIISNVYPGPFFEYVPT
;
A
#
# COMPACT_ATOMS: atom_id res chain seq x y z
N MET A 1 -7.97 16.81 -20.91
CA MET A 1 -6.80 17.68 -20.55
C MET A 1 -7.25 18.73 -19.54
N PRO A 2 -6.34 19.40 -18.78
CA PRO A 2 -6.74 20.51 -17.92
C PRO A 2 -7.54 21.56 -18.74
N GLY A 3 -8.74 21.91 -18.28
CA GLY A 3 -9.64 22.85 -18.98
C GLY A 3 -10.67 22.23 -19.92
N GLU A 4 -10.66 20.90 -20.12
CA GLU A 4 -11.75 20.22 -20.83
C GLU A 4 -13.05 20.33 -20.07
N LYS A 5 -14.16 20.60 -20.81
CA LYS A 5 -15.50 20.68 -20.24
C LYS A 5 -16.20 19.32 -20.23
N ASP A 6 -15.84 18.45 -21.17
CA ASP A 6 -16.40 17.11 -21.30
C ASP A 6 -15.52 16.12 -20.52
N LEU A 7 -15.93 15.82 -19.31
CA LEU A 7 -15.25 14.90 -18.41
C LEU A 7 -15.90 13.51 -18.48
N CYS A 8 -15.07 12.48 -18.34
CA CYS A 8 -15.54 11.11 -18.22
C CYS A 8 -16.40 10.97 -16.97
N GLN A 9 -17.62 10.49 -17.12
CA GLN A 9 -18.56 10.22 -16.03
C GLN A 9 -18.55 8.72 -15.72
N TYR A 10 -18.59 8.38 -14.44
CA TYR A 10 -18.62 7.00 -13.96
C TYR A 10 -20.02 6.67 -13.46
N GLU A 11 -20.56 5.56 -13.92
CA GLU A 11 -21.83 5.00 -13.46
C GLU A 11 -21.63 3.57 -12.98
N LEU A 12 -22.41 3.16 -12.00
CA LEU A 12 -22.45 1.79 -11.51
C LEU A 12 -23.75 1.14 -11.93
N TRP A 13 -23.68 -0.04 -12.55
CA TRP A 13 -24.83 -0.78 -13.04
C TRP A 13 -24.79 -2.20 -12.48
N ILE A 14 -25.98 -2.72 -12.11
CA ILE A 14 -26.18 -4.11 -11.75
C ILE A 14 -26.99 -4.77 -12.88
N ILE A 15 -26.42 -5.84 -13.45
CA ILE A 15 -27.02 -6.56 -14.60
C ILE A 15 -27.45 -7.95 -14.11
N ASP A 16 -28.75 -8.24 -14.23
CA ASP A 16 -29.31 -9.57 -14.06
C ASP A 16 -29.30 -10.29 -15.41
N ILE A 17 -28.42 -11.28 -15.55
CA ILE A 17 -28.21 -11.98 -16.83
C ILE A 17 -29.35 -12.96 -17.16
N GLU A 18 -30.07 -13.44 -16.17
CA GLU A 18 -31.22 -14.35 -16.37
C GLU A 18 -32.45 -13.56 -16.82
N LYS A 19 -32.76 -12.48 -16.13
CA LYS A 19 -33.85 -11.58 -16.48
C LYS A 19 -33.54 -10.64 -17.64
N LYS A 20 -32.24 -10.55 -18.04
CA LYS A 20 -31.74 -9.61 -19.08
C LYS A 20 -32.09 -8.16 -18.78
N THR A 21 -32.00 -7.76 -17.53
CA THR A 21 -32.25 -6.39 -17.07
C THR A 21 -30.97 -5.72 -16.59
N ALA A 22 -30.85 -4.42 -16.86
CA ALA A 22 -29.73 -3.60 -16.36
C ALA A 22 -30.33 -2.45 -15.54
N ASN A 23 -29.88 -2.32 -14.31
CA ASN A 23 -30.37 -1.32 -13.37
C ASN A 23 -29.22 -0.41 -12.94
N ARG A 24 -29.38 0.89 -13.15
CA ARG A 24 -28.40 1.89 -12.70
C ARG A 24 -28.51 2.07 -11.20
N VAL A 25 -27.38 1.96 -10.51
CA VAL A 25 -27.27 2.23 -9.08
C VAL A 25 -27.25 3.75 -8.86
N PRO A 26 -28.04 4.32 -7.94
CA PRO A 26 -28.02 5.75 -7.63
C PRO A 26 -26.78 6.11 -6.77
N ALA A 27 -25.60 5.96 -7.37
CA ALA A 27 -24.31 6.18 -6.70
C ALA A 27 -23.80 7.63 -6.80
N ASP A 28 -24.57 8.52 -7.45
CA ASP A 28 -24.17 9.91 -7.68
C ASP A 28 -24.15 10.70 -6.37
N LYS A 29 -23.05 11.39 -6.12
CA LYS A 29 -22.89 12.35 -5.02
C LYS A 29 -22.24 13.64 -5.50
N TRP A 30 -21.20 13.52 -6.31
CA TRP A 30 -20.50 14.65 -6.91
C TRP A 30 -20.65 14.61 -8.44
N THR A 31 -20.69 15.78 -9.06
CA THR A 31 -20.79 15.90 -10.53
C THR A 31 -19.64 15.16 -11.21
N ASP A 32 -18.43 15.30 -10.66
CA ASP A 32 -17.23 14.61 -11.09
C ASP A 32 -16.78 13.66 -9.99
N GLN A 33 -16.99 12.37 -10.20
CA GLN A 33 -16.60 11.36 -9.25
C GLN A 33 -15.99 10.15 -9.96
N TYR A 34 -15.12 9.43 -9.23
CA TYR A 34 -14.71 8.09 -9.61
C TYR A 34 -15.50 7.08 -8.78
N ILE A 35 -15.87 5.97 -9.39
CA ILE A 35 -16.52 4.84 -8.71
C ILE A 35 -15.64 3.62 -8.91
N GLN A 36 -15.37 2.90 -7.82
CA GLN A 36 -14.61 1.66 -7.84
C GLN A 36 -15.34 0.61 -7.00
N VAL A 37 -15.61 -0.53 -7.61
CA VAL A 37 -16.14 -1.70 -6.89
C VAL A 37 -15.05 -2.26 -5.99
N ILE A 38 -15.40 -2.54 -4.73
CA ILE A 38 -14.52 -3.21 -3.77
C ILE A 38 -14.73 -4.72 -3.88
N GLN A 39 -15.93 -5.21 -3.53
CA GLN A 39 -16.31 -6.61 -3.68
C GLN A 39 -17.82 -6.82 -3.51
N PRO A 40 -18.40 -7.92 -4.04
CA PRO A 40 -19.73 -8.33 -3.72
C PRO A 40 -19.83 -8.91 -2.30
N GLY A 41 -21.03 -8.92 -1.73
CA GLY A 41 -21.37 -9.73 -0.56
C GLY A 41 -21.40 -11.22 -0.88
N GLU A 42 -21.25 -12.06 0.13
CA GLU A 42 -21.15 -13.53 -0.02
C GLU A 42 -22.38 -14.16 -0.69
N LYS A 43 -23.57 -13.57 -0.48
CA LYS A 43 -24.83 -14.02 -1.06
C LYS A 43 -25.21 -13.32 -2.36
N GLY A 44 -24.43 -12.33 -2.79
CA GLY A 44 -24.75 -11.50 -3.94
C GLY A 44 -25.89 -10.48 -3.72
N ASP A 45 -26.43 -10.39 -2.50
CA ASP A 45 -27.51 -9.49 -2.09
C ASP A 45 -27.04 -8.04 -1.89
N LYS A 46 -25.74 -7.80 -1.90
CA LYS A 46 -25.12 -6.49 -1.73
C LYS A 46 -23.80 -6.38 -2.49
N LEU A 47 -23.43 -5.14 -2.79
CA LEU A 47 -22.16 -4.81 -3.42
C LEU A 47 -21.50 -3.66 -2.66
N PHE A 48 -20.24 -3.86 -2.24
CA PHE A 48 -19.43 -2.81 -1.64
C PHE A 48 -18.67 -2.06 -2.71
N PHE A 49 -18.73 -0.75 -2.67
CA PHE A 49 -18.02 0.13 -3.59
C PHE A 49 -17.52 1.37 -2.86
N GLN A 50 -16.58 2.05 -3.48
CA GLN A 50 -16.11 3.36 -3.03
C GLN A 50 -16.29 4.38 -4.14
N ARG A 51 -16.57 5.62 -3.76
CA ARG A 51 -16.61 6.75 -4.66
C ARG A 51 -15.69 7.84 -4.15
N PHE A 52 -15.03 8.49 -5.07
CA PHE A 52 -14.07 9.55 -4.79
C PHE A 52 -14.48 10.79 -5.55
N LYS A 53 -14.43 11.92 -4.88
CA LYS A 53 -14.47 13.19 -5.56
C LYS A 53 -13.24 13.35 -6.45
N ARG A 54 -13.40 13.94 -7.62
CA ARG A 54 -12.32 14.08 -8.61
C ARG A 54 -11.08 14.79 -8.07
N THR A 55 -11.25 15.66 -7.10
CA THR A 55 -10.16 16.39 -6.43
C THR A 55 -9.38 15.56 -5.41
N TRP A 56 -9.80 14.31 -5.16
CA TRP A 56 -9.19 13.38 -4.22
C TRP A 56 -9.13 13.88 -2.76
N ASP A 57 -10.01 14.80 -2.41
CA ASP A 57 -10.16 15.35 -1.06
C ASP A 57 -11.33 14.73 -0.29
N GLU A 58 -12.19 13.96 -0.96
CA GLU A 58 -13.33 13.28 -0.32
C GLU A 58 -13.48 11.85 -0.84
N VAL A 59 -13.80 10.92 0.06
CA VAL A 59 -14.08 9.52 -0.24
C VAL A 59 -15.25 9.01 0.59
N ASP A 60 -16.09 8.20 -0.05
CA ASP A 60 -17.11 7.41 0.62
C ASP A 60 -16.89 5.92 0.40
N ILE A 61 -17.07 5.13 1.44
CA ILE A 61 -17.25 3.68 1.36
C ILE A 61 -18.74 3.40 1.48
N CYS A 62 -19.29 2.74 0.46
CA CYS A 62 -20.71 2.52 0.33
C CYS A 62 -21.03 1.03 0.18
N VAL A 63 -22.26 0.68 0.54
CA VAL A 63 -22.88 -0.60 0.19
C VAL A 63 -24.18 -0.33 -0.53
N VAL A 64 -24.46 -1.10 -1.58
CA VAL A 64 -25.75 -1.10 -2.28
C VAL A 64 -26.40 -2.47 -2.11
N ASN A 65 -27.70 -2.48 -1.81
CA ASN A 65 -28.54 -3.67 -1.93
C ASN A 65 -28.79 -3.96 -3.41
N THR A 66 -28.48 -5.16 -3.89
CA THR A 66 -28.55 -5.48 -5.33
C THR A 66 -29.97 -5.64 -5.87
N GLU A 67 -30.98 -5.87 -4.99
CA GLU A 67 -32.38 -6.01 -5.36
C GLU A 67 -33.12 -4.66 -5.33
N THR A 68 -32.96 -3.92 -4.22
CA THR A 68 -33.67 -2.66 -4.01
C THR A 68 -32.94 -1.45 -4.60
N LEU A 69 -31.65 -1.58 -4.91
CA LEU A 69 -30.74 -0.51 -5.34
C LEU A 69 -30.53 0.60 -4.28
N GLU A 70 -30.94 0.35 -3.06
CA GLU A 70 -30.71 1.29 -1.96
C GLU A 70 -29.22 1.37 -1.65
N VAL A 71 -28.66 2.58 -1.71
CA VAL A 71 -27.27 2.89 -1.40
C VAL A 71 -27.17 3.44 0.00
N LYS A 72 -26.34 2.81 0.83
CA LYS A 72 -25.97 3.28 2.16
C LYS A 72 -24.50 3.70 2.19
N GLU A 73 -24.24 4.92 2.62
CA GLU A 73 -22.90 5.41 2.94
C GLU A 73 -22.51 4.86 4.32
N LEU A 74 -21.38 4.15 4.38
CA LEU A 74 -20.85 3.56 5.61
C LEU A 74 -19.76 4.42 6.23
N ILE A 75 -18.85 4.93 5.41
CA ILE A 75 -17.73 5.78 5.85
C ILE A 75 -17.66 6.97 4.90
N HIS A 76 -17.59 8.16 5.46
CA HIS A 76 -17.26 9.38 4.75
C HIS A 76 -16.02 10.01 5.36
N GLU A 77 -15.05 10.37 4.52
CA GLU A 77 -13.83 11.05 4.97
C GLU A 77 -13.47 12.20 4.05
N VAL A 78 -13.03 13.29 4.66
CA VAL A 78 -12.52 14.49 4.00
C VAL A 78 -11.06 14.65 4.35
N ASP A 79 -10.20 14.69 3.35
CA ASP A 79 -8.76 14.85 3.48
C ASP A 79 -8.33 16.27 3.09
N LYS A 80 -7.28 16.79 3.71
CA LYS A 80 -6.73 18.11 3.40
C LYS A 80 -5.21 18.03 3.31
N PRO A 81 -4.63 18.46 2.18
CA PRO A 81 -5.26 19.05 0.99
C PRO A 81 -5.93 18.01 0.08
N TYR A 82 -5.46 16.77 0.06
CA TYR A 82 -5.98 15.63 -0.71
C TYR A 82 -5.30 14.34 -0.22
N ARG A 83 -5.88 13.20 -0.58
CA ARG A 83 -5.44 11.85 -0.20
C ARG A 83 -4.47 11.26 -1.23
N ASP A 84 -3.55 10.43 -0.77
CA ASP A 84 -2.74 9.58 -1.64
C ASP A 84 -3.59 8.44 -2.21
N TYR A 85 -3.97 8.59 -3.48
CA TYR A 85 -4.80 7.60 -4.18
C TYR A 85 -4.05 6.29 -4.50
N HIS A 86 -2.71 6.29 -4.54
CA HIS A 86 -1.91 5.08 -4.75
C HIS A 86 -1.90 4.16 -3.52
N MET A 87 -2.03 4.75 -2.34
CA MET A 87 -2.03 4.02 -1.07
C MET A 87 -3.45 3.71 -0.56
N GLN A 88 -4.48 4.08 -1.34
CA GLN A 88 -5.86 3.78 -0.97
C GLN A 88 -6.05 2.28 -0.78
N ASN A 89 -6.59 1.89 0.38
CA ASN A 89 -6.90 0.50 0.69
C ASN A 89 -8.12 0.39 1.60
N THR A 90 -9.10 -0.39 1.16
CA THR A 90 -10.31 -0.73 1.92
C THR A 90 -10.51 -2.24 1.82
N VAL A 91 -10.62 -2.91 2.95
CA VAL A 91 -10.84 -4.35 3.03
C VAL A 91 -12.15 -4.63 3.71
N ILE A 92 -13.02 -5.38 3.05
CA ILE A 92 -14.31 -5.82 3.60
C ILE A 92 -14.16 -7.27 4.04
N LEU A 93 -14.50 -7.55 5.29
CA LEU A 93 -14.40 -8.90 5.88
C LEU A 93 -15.74 -9.35 6.44
N ASN A 94 -15.90 -10.66 6.59
CA ASN A 94 -17.06 -11.27 7.23
C ASN A 94 -18.39 -10.74 6.65
N ASP A 95 -18.46 -10.68 5.34
CA ASP A 95 -19.64 -10.19 4.60
C ASP A 95 -20.05 -8.75 5.00
N GLY A 96 -19.06 -7.89 5.20
CA GLY A 96 -19.25 -6.47 5.54
C GLY A 96 -19.43 -6.18 7.04
N LYS A 97 -19.32 -7.18 7.92
CA LYS A 97 -19.37 -6.93 9.37
C LYS A 97 -18.13 -6.24 9.92
N ASP A 98 -17.01 -6.37 9.23
CA ASP A 98 -15.76 -5.70 9.55
C ASP A 98 -15.25 -4.97 8.30
N ILE A 99 -14.93 -3.70 8.43
CA ILE A 99 -14.36 -2.87 7.37
C ILE A 99 -13.02 -2.32 7.87
N LEU A 100 -11.95 -2.65 7.18
CA LEU A 100 -10.63 -2.08 7.46
C LEU A 100 -10.38 -0.97 6.45
N PHE A 101 -10.32 0.25 6.92
CA PHE A 101 -10.18 1.44 6.10
C PHE A 101 -8.85 2.13 6.38
N ARG A 102 -8.06 2.38 5.34
CA ARG A 102 -6.84 3.17 5.45
C ARG A 102 -7.17 4.65 5.30
N SER A 103 -6.78 5.44 6.29
CA SER A 103 -7.04 6.86 6.38
C SER A 103 -5.76 7.63 6.67
N GLU A 104 -5.66 8.86 6.17
CA GLU A 104 -4.55 9.79 6.39
C GLU A 104 -4.92 10.94 7.35
N ARG A 105 -6.03 10.82 8.06
CA ARG A 105 -6.62 11.84 8.96
C ARG A 105 -5.68 12.38 10.03
N THR A 106 -4.60 11.67 10.35
CA THR A 106 -3.59 12.09 11.33
C THR A 106 -2.35 12.71 10.69
N GLY A 107 -2.33 12.88 9.36
CA GLY A 107 -1.16 13.25 8.57
C GLY A 107 -0.26 12.07 8.21
N TRP A 108 -0.62 10.84 8.64
CA TRP A 108 0.04 9.58 8.35
C TRP A 108 -1.00 8.54 7.92
N GLY A 109 -0.64 7.68 6.97
CA GLY A 109 -1.54 6.60 6.53
C GLY A 109 -1.63 5.50 7.57
N HIS A 110 -2.84 5.23 8.09
CA HIS A 110 -3.10 4.21 9.10
C HIS A 110 -4.39 3.46 8.86
N TYR A 111 -4.50 2.25 9.43
CA TYR A 111 -5.69 1.41 9.35
C TYR A 111 -6.59 1.61 10.56
N TYR A 112 -7.89 1.68 10.26
CA TYR A 112 -8.98 1.82 11.19
C TYR A 112 -9.99 0.70 10.97
N HIS A 113 -10.54 0.16 12.05
CA HIS A 113 -11.55 -0.87 12.00
C HIS A 113 -12.93 -0.29 12.25
N TYR A 114 -13.85 -0.51 11.32
CA TYR A 114 -15.25 -0.12 11.42
C TYR A 114 -16.14 -1.35 11.43
N ASP A 115 -17.33 -1.23 12.02
CA ASP A 115 -18.38 -2.24 11.91
C ASP A 115 -19.16 -2.12 10.58
N GLY A 116 -20.08 -3.05 10.32
CA GLY A 116 -20.90 -3.07 9.10
C GLY A 116 -21.90 -1.91 8.99
N GLU A 117 -22.07 -1.12 10.04
CA GLU A 117 -22.88 0.09 10.06
C GLU A 117 -22.05 1.37 9.84
N GLY A 118 -20.73 1.22 9.66
CA GLY A 118 -19.81 2.34 9.48
C GLY A 118 -19.40 3.04 10.77
N ARG A 119 -19.58 2.40 11.94
CA ARG A 119 -19.13 2.95 13.22
C ARG A 119 -17.71 2.51 13.49
N LEU A 120 -16.83 3.47 13.82
CA LEU A 120 -15.45 3.20 14.21
C LEU A 120 -15.41 2.34 15.47
N LYS A 121 -14.76 1.18 15.41
CA LYS A 121 -14.53 0.29 16.54
C LYS A 121 -13.23 0.58 17.25
N ASN A 122 -12.13 0.60 16.48
CA ASN A 122 -10.80 0.89 17.02
C ASN A 122 -9.82 1.33 15.92
N VAL A 123 -8.73 1.93 16.36
CA VAL A 123 -7.52 2.15 15.57
C VAL A 123 -6.73 0.84 15.54
N ILE A 124 -6.17 0.48 14.39
CA ILE A 124 -5.30 -0.71 14.23
C ILE A 124 -3.84 -0.29 14.28
N THR A 125 -3.48 0.76 13.53
CA THR A 125 -2.11 1.27 13.48
C THR A 125 -2.08 2.78 13.75
N SER A 126 -1.00 3.28 14.35
CA SER A 126 -0.82 4.70 14.64
C SER A 126 0.66 5.07 14.73
N GLY A 127 0.95 6.36 14.77
CA GLY A 127 2.30 6.90 14.98
C GLY A 127 2.87 7.66 13.77
N PRO A 128 4.10 8.20 13.87
CA PRO A 128 4.74 8.99 12.82
C PRO A 128 5.43 8.08 11.78
N TRP A 129 4.65 7.28 11.06
CA TRP A 129 5.10 6.35 10.00
C TRP A 129 3.92 6.01 9.09
N VAL A 130 4.20 5.41 7.94
CA VAL A 130 3.15 5.07 6.96
C VAL A 130 2.86 3.57 7.00
N ALA A 131 1.62 3.21 7.29
CA ALA A 131 1.07 1.89 7.06
C ALA A 131 0.66 1.77 5.58
N GLY A 132 1.34 0.89 4.86
CA GLY A 132 1.15 0.64 3.43
C GLY A 132 0.11 -0.45 3.15
N GLN A 133 0.32 -1.19 2.06
CA GLN A 133 -0.62 -2.21 1.60
C GLN A 133 -0.69 -3.42 2.55
N VAL A 134 -1.87 -4.03 2.63
CA VAL A 134 -2.08 -5.30 3.31
C VAL A 134 -1.51 -6.43 2.46
N ALA A 135 -0.53 -7.16 3.01
CA ALA A 135 0.10 -8.30 2.35
C ALA A 135 -0.72 -9.60 2.52
N ALA A 136 -1.36 -9.75 3.67
CA ALA A 136 -2.22 -10.91 3.95
C ALA A 136 -3.17 -10.65 5.12
N ILE A 137 -4.23 -11.44 5.19
CA ILE A 137 -5.20 -11.40 6.28
C ILE A 137 -5.45 -12.83 6.78
N ASP A 138 -5.39 -13.00 8.08
CA ASP A 138 -5.88 -14.18 8.79
C ASP A 138 -7.20 -13.80 9.46
N THR A 139 -8.31 -14.14 8.79
CA THR A 139 -9.66 -13.81 9.28
C THR A 139 -10.04 -14.60 10.53
N VAL A 140 -9.54 -15.82 10.68
CA VAL A 140 -9.78 -16.66 11.86
C VAL A 140 -9.00 -16.12 13.06
N GLY A 141 -7.71 -15.84 12.87
CA GLY A 141 -6.84 -15.24 13.89
C GLY A 141 -7.01 -13.74 14.07
N ARG A 142 -7.94 -13.12 13.34
CA ARG A 142 -8.23 -11.66 13.34
C ARG A 142 -6.96 -10.82 13.30
N THR A 143 -6.11 -11.13 12.30
CA THR A 143 -4.78 -10.55 12.16
C THR A 143 -4.58 -10.06 10.72
N ILE A 144 -4.04 -8.86 10.57
CA ILE A 144 -3.53 -8.37 9.30
C ILE A 144 -2.01 -8.36 9.28
N TYR A 145 -1.46 -8.64 8.12
CA TYR A 145 -0.05 -8.48 7.80
C TYR A 145 0.05 -7.37 6.78
N LEU A 146 0.80 -6.32 7.07
CA LEU A 146 0.87 -5.13 6.24
C LEU A 146 2.31 -4.65 6.10
N TYR A 147 2.59 -4.02 4.99
CA TYR A 147 3.83 -3.29 4.83
C TYR A 147 3.75 -1.94 5.54
N GLY A 148 4.89 -1.47 6.01
CA GLY A 148 5.02 -0.14 6.55
C GLY A 148 6.43 0.38 6.36
N PHE A 149 6.58 1.67 6.36
CA PHE A 149 7.85 2.32 6.11
C PHE A 149 7.99 3.62 6.90
N GLY A 150 9.26 4.04 7.12
CA GLY A 150 9.57 5.22 7.93
C GLY A 150 9.45 5.03 9.45
N ARG A 151 9.21 3.79 9.95
CA ARG A 151 9.02 3.52 11.39
C ARG A 151 10.30 3.14 12.10
N GLU A 152 11.15 2.33 11.48
CA GLU A 152 12.31 1.75 12.14
C GLU A 152 13.51 2.70 12.05
N LYS A 153 14.06 3.06 13.21
CA LYS A 153 15.21 3.97 13.29
C LYS A 153 16.46 3.36 12.65
N GLY A 154 17.11 4.12 11.78
CA GLY A 154 18.34 3.69 11.09
C GLY A 154 18.09 2.78 9.88
N VAL A 155 16.83 2.54 9.55
CA VAL A 155 16.42 1.91 8.29
C VAL A 155 16.07 3.02 7.30
N ASP A 156 16.39 2.82 6.03
CA ASP A 156 15.96 3.72 4.97
C ASP A 156 14.42 3.84 4.99
N PRO A 157 13.85 5.05 5.07
CA PRO A 157 12.41 5.24 5.22
C PRO A 157 11.60 4.76 4.01
N TYR A 158 12.24 4.48 2.88
CA TYR A 158 11.58 3.92 1.70
C TYR A 158 11.52 2.39 1.69
N TYR A 159 12.20 1.69 2.61
CA TYR A 159 12.14 0.24 2.67
C TYR A 159 10.82 -0.23 3.28
N TYR A 160 10.17 -1.14 2.57
CA TYR A 160 8.97 -1.81 3.04
C TYR A 160 9.35 -2.88 4.05
N MET A 161 8.92 -2.68 5.28
CA MET A 161 9.06 -3.63 6.37
C MET A 161 7.71 -4.32 6.59
N LEU A 162 7.71 -5.61 6.89
CA LEU A 162 6.48 -6.35 7.16
C LEU A 162 6.12 -6.30 8.65
N TYR A 163 4.90 -5.91 8.92
CA TYR A 163 4.32 -5.89 10.27
C TYR A 163 3.11 -6.80 10.37
N LYS A 164 2.83 -7.21 11.58
CA LYS A 164 1.62 -7.91 12.00
C LYS A 164 0.84 -7.05 12.98
N ALA A 165 -0.48 -6.95 12.80
CA ALA A 165 -1.38 -6.22 13.68
C ALA A 165 -2.66 -7.02 13.95
N SER A 166 -3.24 -6.85 15.14
CA SER A 166 -4.59 -7.34 15.43
C SER A 166 -5.62 -6.42 14.80
N ILE A 167 -6.70 -6.96 14.23
CA ILE A 167 -7.85 -6.18 13.75
C ILE A 167 -8.55 -5.46 14.92
N ASP A 168 -8.54 -6.05 16.11
CA ASP A 168 -9.38 -5.65 17.24
C ASP A 168 -8.69 -4.72 18.26
N LYS A 169 -7.41 -4.42 18.05
CA LYS A 169 -6.65 -3.54 18.95
C LYS A 169 -5.51 -2.87 18.24
N GLU A 170 -5.13 -1.71 18.75
CA GLU A 170 -4.00 -0.93 18.27
C GLU A 170 -2.66 -1.63 18.56
N GLY A 171 -1.74 -1.47 17.62
CA GLY A 171 -0.34 -1.87 17.74
C GLY A 171 0.14 -2.82 16.66
N VAL A 172 1.44 -2.77 16.42
CA VAL A 172 2.10 -3.59 15.40
C VAL A 172 3.32 -4.31 15.97
N THR A 173 3.61 -5.47 15.39
CA THR A 173 4.85 -6.24 15.64
C THR A 173 5.63 -6.35 14.34
N LEU A 174 6.90 -5.94 14.33
CA LEU A 174 7.80 -6.09 13.19
C LEU A 174 8.13 -7.57 12.96
N LEU A 175 8.01 -8.05 11.72
CA LEU A 175 8.33 -9.44 11.33
C LEU A 175 9.62 -9.55 10.52
N THR A 176 10.08 -8.46 9.91
CA THR A 176 11.23 -8.40 9.02
C THR A 176 12.21 -7.32 9.49
N PRO A 177 13.05 -7.61 10.52
CA PRO A 177 13.92 -6.61 11.14
C PRO A 177 15.18 -6.31 10.32
N GLU A 178 15.45 -7.03 9.25
CA GLU A 178 16.62 -6.83 8.39
C GLU A 178 16.54 -5.49 7.67
N ASN A 179 17.61 -4.69 7.70
CA ASN A 179 17.67 -3.39 7.02
C ASN A 179 17.74 -3.56 5.50
N ALA A 180 16.59 -3.81 4.89
CA ALA A 180 16.43 -4.07 3.46
C ALA A 180 14.97 -3.83 3.02
N GLN A 181 14.75 -3.78 1.71
CA GLN A 181 13.41 -3.86 1.10
C GLN A 181 12.90 -5.29 1.18
N HIS A 182 11.71 -5.51 1.71
CA HIS A 182 11.10 -6.82 1.90
C HIS A 182 9.89 -7.05 0.97
N GLY A 183 9.79 -8.28 0.46
CA GLY A 183 8.62 -8.77 -0.27
C GLY A 183 8.16 -10.10 0.34
N ALA A 184 6.97 -10.12 0.93
CA ALA A 184 6.43 -11.27 1.63
C ALA A 184 5.34 -11.99 0.84
N SER A 185 5.47 -13.30 0.65
CA SER A 185 4.46 -14.16 0.06
C SER A 185 3.97 -15.17 1.10
N PHE A 186 2.72 -15.02 1.55
CA PHE A 186 2.14 -15.88 2.56
C PHE A 186 1.60 -17.19 1.98
N LEU A 187 1.83 -18.29 2.67
CA LEU A 187 1.13 -19.54 2.44
C LEU A 187 -0.36 -19.37 2.82
N SER A 188 -1.23 -20.17 2.23
CA SER A 188 -2.70 -20.11 2.49
C SER A 188 -3.04 -20.23 3.97
N SER A 189 -2.29 -21.01 4.74
CA SER A 189 -2.46 -21.18 6.20
C SER A 189 -2.12 -19.94 7.03
N LYS A 190 -1.47 -18.92 6.46
CA LYS A 190 -0.93 -17.73 7.13
C LYS A 190 0.05 -18.02 8.28
N ARG A 191 0.47 -19.28 8.45
CA ARG A 191 1.44 -19.69 9.48
C ARG A 191 2.89 -19.45 9.07
N TYR A 192 3.14 -19.38 7.76
CA TYR A 192 4.46 -19.17 7.18
C TYR A 192 4.38 -18.22 5.99
N PHE A 193 5.46 -17.54 5.71
CA PHE A 193 5.65 -16.73 4.51
C PHE A 193 7.07 -16.84 3.99
N VAL A 194 7.22 -16.71 2.69
CA VAL A 194 8.51 -16.53 2.02
C VAL A 194 8.82 -15.04 2.03
N ASP A 195 9.95 -14.67 2.61
CA ASP A 195 10.47 -13.32 2.62
C ASP A 195 11.63 -13.23 1.63
N THR A 196 11.45 -12.41 0.61
CA THR A 196 12.53 -12.04 -0.32
C THR A 196 12.97 -10.64 0.00
N TYR A 197 14.21 -10.44 0.38
CA TYR A 197 14.70 -9.12 0.74
C TYR A 197 16.08 -8.82 0.15
N SER A 198 16.26 -7.57 -0.24
CA SER A 198 17.48 -7.06 -0.88
C SER A 198 17.64 -5.56 -0.67
N ARG A 199 18.80 -5.05 -1.05
CA ARG A 199 19.07 -3.65 -1.31
C ARG A 199 19.90 -3.55 -2.59
N VAL A 200 20.01 -2.37 -3.13
CA VAL A 200 20.89 -2.14 -4.30
C VAL A 200 22.36 -2.50 -4.05
N ASP A 201 22.78 -2.47 -2.77
CA ASP A 201 24.14 -2.80 -2.31
C ASP A 201 24.22 -4.14 -1.57
N MET A 202 23.14 -4.93 -1.57
CA MET A 202 23.04 -6.22 -0.91
C MET A 202 22.42 -7.28 -1.82
N GLU A 203 23.05 -8.43 -1.92
CA GLU A 203 22.52 -9.57 -2.67
C GLU A 203 21.16 -10.00 -2.12
N PRO A 204 20.17 -10.34 -2.99
CA PRO A 204 18.87 -10.84 -2.56
C PRO A 204 19.01 -12.07 -1.66
N LYS A 205 18.16 -12.15 -0.65
CA LYS A 205 17.99 -13.34 0.19
C LYS A 205 16.55 -13.81 0.15
N ILE A 206 16.37 -15.12 0.11
CA ILE A 206 15.05 -15.74 0.07
C ILE A 206 14.97 -16.72 1.23
N VAL A 207 14.13 -16.45 2.20
CA VAL A 207 14.00 -17.23 3.42
C VAL A 207 12.54 -17.58 3.70
N LEU A 208 12.32 -18.74 4.32
CA LEU A 208 11.03 -19.09 4.91
C LEU A 208 11.01 -18.59 6.36
N LYS A 209 10.01 -17.79 6.68
CA LYS A 209 9.73 -17.29 8.04
C LYS A 209 8.38 -17.81 8.54
N ASN A 210 8.25 -17.99 9.85
CA ASN A 210 6.94 -18.19 10.46
C ASN A 210 6.22 -16.84 10.69
N ASN A 211 4.96 -16.88 11.07
CA ASN A 211 4.15 -15.69 11.33
C ASN A 211 4.49 -14.91 12.60
N GLN A 212 5.63 -15.26 13.24
CA GLN A 212 6.27 -14.49 14.31
C GLN A 212 7.57 -13.81 13.81
N GLY A 213 7.89 -13.93 12.50
CA GLY A 213 9.10 -13.38 11.91
C GLY A 213 10.37 -14.21 12.12
N LYS A 214 10.27 -15.40 12.77
CA LYS A 214 11.42 -16.28 12.96
C LYS A 214 11.78 -16.97 11.66
N VAL A 215 13.04 -16.88 11.24
CA VAL A 215 13.58 -17.63 10.09
C VAL A 215 13.56 -19.12 10.42
N ILE A 216 12.98 -19.91 9.52
CA ILE A 216 12.92 -21.37 9.60
C ILE A 216 14.03 -21.98 8.76
N MET A 217 14.22 -21.47 7.53
CA MET A 217 15.27 -21.93 6.64
C MET A 217 15.57 -20.89 5.55
N GLU A 218 16.77 -20.92 5.02
CA GLU A 218 17.14 -20.24 3.76
C GLU A 218 16.69 -21.11 2.59
N LEU A 219 16.00 -20.50 1.62
CA LEU A 219 15.45 -21.21 0.47
C LEU A 219 16.36 -21.11 -0.75
N ALA A 220 16.97 -19.95 -0.97
CA ALA A 220 17.89 -19.72 -2.07
C ALA A 220 18.89 -18.62 -1.75
N LYS A 221 20.07 -18.76 -2.32
CA LYS A 221 21.12 -17.77 -2.32
C LYS A 221 21.59 -17.54 -3.75
N PRO A 222 21.56 -16.30 -4.26
CA PRO A 222 22.03 -16.01 -5.62
C PRO A 222 23.53 -16.22 -5.73
N ASP A 223 23.97 -16.60 -6.93
CA ASP A 223 25.39 -16.68 -7.28
C ASP A 223 25.79 -15.42 -8.05
N THR A 224 26.51 -14.53 -7.42
CA THR A 224 26.95 -13.25 -7.99
C THR A 224 28.40 -13.29 -8.53
N ARG A 225 29.05 -14.45 -8.52
CA ARG A 225 30.48 -14.58 -8.94
C ARG A 225 30.70 -14.02 -10.33
N ARG A 226 29.85 -14.40 -11.30
CA ARG A 226 29.94 -13.93 -12.68
C ARG A 226 29.79 -12.41 -12.83
N LEU A 227 28.96 -11.77 -12.02
CA LEU A 227 28.82 -10.31 -12.01
C LEU A 227 30.12 -9.65 -11.53
N LYS A 228 30.73 -10.20 -10.47
CA LYS A 228 32.01 -9.70 -9.94
C LYS A 228 33.16 -9.89 -10.93
N GLU A 229 33.20 -11.00 -11.64
CA GLU A 229 34.17 -11.27 -12.74
C GLU A 229 34.04 -10.27 -13.88
N LEU A 230 32.83 -9.78 -14.18
CA LEU A 230 32.56 -8.73 -15.17
C LEU A 230 32.86 -7.30 -14.65
N GLY A 231 33.41 -7.17 -13.45
CA GLY A 231 33.75 -5.87 -12.85
C GLY A 231 32.55 -5.12 -12.28
N TRP A 232 31.38 -5.78 -12.14
CA TRP A 232 30.21 -5.12 -11.53
C TRP A 232 30.53 -4.71 -10.09
N ARG A 233 30.14 -3.48 -9.74
CA ARG A 233 30.18 -2.92 -8.40
C ARG A 233 28.81 -2.48 -7.97
N ALA A 234 28.48 -2.69 -6.69
CA ALA A 234 27.24 -2.18 -6.13
C ALA A 234 27.22 -0.64 -6.22
N PRO A 235 26.06 -0.04 -6.49
CA PRO A 235 25.91 1.41 -6.42
C PRO A 235 26.09 1.91 -4.97
N GLU A 236 26.43 3.19 -4.86
CA GLU A 236 26.57 3.85 -3.57
C GLU A 236 25.26 4.54 -3.17
N ARG A 237 24.78 4.25 -1.97
CA ARG A 237 23.67 4.96 -1.37
C ARG A 237 24.18 6.25 -0.72
N PHE A 238 23.47 7.35 -0.90
CA PHE A 238 23.82 8.63 -0.28
C PHE A 238 22.58 9.37 0.18
N THR A 239 22.79 10.31 1.09
CA THR A 239 21.75 11.23 1.56
C THR A 239 22.29 12.64 1.50
N VAL A 240 21.48 13.57 1.00
CA VAL A 240 21.79 15.00 0.94
C VAL A 240 20.62 15.80 1.52
N LYS A 241 20.90 17.01 2.00
CA LYS A 241 19.85 17.91 2.45
C LYS A 241 19.14 18.55 1.27
N ALA A 242 17.80 18.63 1.35
CA ALA A 242 16.98 19.40 0.43
C ALA A 242 17.27 20.89 0.54
N ALA A 243 16.65 21.70 -0.33
CA ALA A 243 16.80 23.15 -0.34
C ALA A 243 16.38 23.85 0.95
N ASP A 244 15.54 23.20 1.77
CA ASP A 244 15.14 23.68 3.10
C ASP A 244 16.22 23.49 4.18
N GLY A 245 17.32 22.77 3.87
CA GLY A 245 18.39 22.43 4.79
C GLY A 245 18.03 21.45 5.90
N LEU A 246 16.79 20.94 5.93
CA LEU A 246 16.25 20.08 6.98
C LEU A 246 15.93 18.67 6.46
N THR A 247 15.21 18.57 5.36
CA THR A 247 14.70 17.31 4.79
C THR A 247 15.83 16.51 4.16
N ASP A 248 15.91 15.22 4.48
CA ASP A 248 16.85 14.30 3.84
C ASP A 248 16.30 13.81 2.50
N ILE A 249 17.10 13.93 1.45
CA ILE A 249 16.84 13.37 0.13
C ILE A 249 17.78 12.18 -0.05
N TYR A 250 17.19 11.03 -0.37
CA TYR A 250 17.90 9.78 -0.59
C TYR A 250 18.22 9.62 -2.07
N GLY A 251 19.37 9.06 -2.37
CA GLY A 251 19.81 8.84 -3.73
C GLY A 251 20.74 7.64 -3.86
N ILE A 252 20.87 7.17 -5.10
CA ILE A 252 21.76 6.08 -5.47
C ILE A 252 22.64 6.55 -6.62
N MET A 253 23.93 6.30 -6.50
CA MET A 253 24.92 6.68 -7.49
C MET A 253 25.62 5.46 -8.08
N TRP A 254 25.48 5.29 -9.38
CA TRP A 254 26.26 4.33 -10.15
C TRP A 254 27.52 4.98 -10.69
N LYS A 255 28.63 4.34 -10.50
CA LYS A 255 29.93 4.76 -11.03
C LYS A 255 30.42 3.78 -12.11
N PRO A 256 31.19 4.23 -13.11
CA PRO A 256 31.82 3.33 -14.06
C PRO A 256 32.65 2.23 -13.35
N ALA A 257 32.78 1.07 -13.96
CA ALA A 257 33.57 -0.03 -13.38
C ALA A 257 35.05 0.33 -13.20
N ASP A 258 35.56 1.21 -14.05
CA ASP A 258 36.92 1.79 -14.05
C ASP A 258 36.99 3.18 -13.42
N PHE A 259 36.05 3.49 -12.51
CA PHE A 259 35.98 4.81 -11.85
C PHE A 259 37.31 5.16 -11.18
N ASP A 260 37.81 6.35 -11.50
CA ASP A 260 39.04 6.94 -10.98
C ASP A 260 38.70 8.30 -10.34
N SER A 261 38.83 8.41 -9.02
CA SER A 261 38.49 9.62 -8.27
C SER A 261 39.35 10.86 -8.60
N THR A 262 40.43 10.67 -9.35
CA THR A 262 41.29 11.77 -9.81
C THR A 262 40.81 12.42 -11.15
N LYS A 263 39.79 11.77 -11.79
CA LYS A 263 39.21 12.25 -13.05
C LYS A 263 37.90 12.96 -12.82
N VAL A 264 37.53 13.79 -13.78
CA VAL A 264 36.23 14.46 -13.81
C VAL A 264 35.28 13.67 -14.72
N TYR A 265 34.07 13.42 -14.24
CA TYR A 265 33.04 12.69 -14.97
C TYR A 265 31.79 13.55 -15.14
N PRO A 266 31.08 13.43 -16.26
CA PRO A 266 29.73 13.99 -16.36
C PRO A 266 28.77 13.25 -15.42
N ILE A 267 27.83 13.99 -14.83
CA ILE A 267 26.78 13.43 -13.98
C ILE A 267 25.46 13.51 -14.73
N ILE A 268 24.74 12.36 -14.80
CA ILE A 268 23.37 12.28 -15.30
C ILE A 268 22.46 12.08 -14.10
N SER A 269 21.61 13.09 -13.86
CA SER A 269 20.57 12.99 -12.82
C SER A 269 19.32 12.37 -13.42
N ASN A 270 18.86 11.28 -12.80
CA ASN A 270 17.59 10.62 -13.14
C ASN A 270 16.64 10.77 -11.94
N VAL A 271 15.62 11.60 -12.13
CA VAL A 271 14.63 11.91 -11.09
C VAL A 271 13.23 11.82 -11.68
N TYR A 272 12.29 11.35 -10.87
CA TYR A 272 10.86 11.38 -11.18
C TYR A 272 10.14 12.09 -10.03
N PRO A 273 10.08 13.43 -10.06
CA PRO A 273 9.51 14.21 -8.95
C PRO A 273 7.98 14.05 -8.93
N GLY A 274 7.44 13.75 -7.77
CA GLY A 274 6.01 13.71 -7.54
C GLY A 274 5.71 13.42 -6.06
N PRO A 275 4.61 13.94 -5.51
CA PRO A 275 4.33 13.82 -4.08
C PRO A 275 3.97 12.40 -3.62
N PHE A 276 3.68 11.48 -4.56
CA PHE A 276 3.22 10.11 -4.26
C PHE A 276 4.12 9.02 -4.84
N PHE A 277 5.31 9.38 -5.32
CA PHE A 277 6.22 8.42 -5.95
C PHE A 277 7.54 8.34 -5.22
N GLU A 278 7.92 7.14 -4.86
CA GLU A 278 9.28 6.79 -4.49
C GLU A 278 9.99 6.29 -5.76
N TYR A 279 11.08 6.94 -6.12
CA TYR A 279 11.80 6.62 -7.34
C TYR A 279 13.22 6.13 -7.09
N VAL A 280 13.62 6.01 -5.83
CA VAL A 280 14.94 5.49 -5.46
C VAL A 280 14.88 3.96 -5.49
N PRO A 281 15.66 3.27 -6.35
CA PRO A 281 15.72 1.82 -6.34
C PRO A 281 16.13 1.24 -4.99
N THR A 282 15.50 0.14 -4.62
CA THR A 282 15.68 -0.53 -3.32
C THR A 282 16.29 -1.92 -3.47
#